data_d0f02be84301fe0ec6e5518f41219bc2
#
_entry.id   d0f02be84301fe0ec6e5518f41219bc2
#
_cell.length_a   1.000
_cell.length_b   1.000
_cell.length_c   1.000
_cell.angle_alpha   90.00
_cell.angle_beta   90.00
_cell.angle_gamma   90.00
#
_symmetry.space_group_name_H-M   'P 1'
#
loop_
_entity.id
_entity.type
_entity.pdbx_description
1 polymer ?
#
loop_
_entity_poly.entity_id
_entity_poly.type
_entity_poly.pdbx_seq_one_letter_code
_entity_poly.pdbx_strand_id
1 'polypeptide(L)'
;MRRQHRLVLFWLVAIVVATSCSGSEAPSNADALVSIGAGLQGPSGLTATVYATGLPHASAFAFDTQGRLWVSTAAFADDGTDFVAMVPHSGSAPVTVLTNAHTPLGLLWLDDVLYVASHSGVEAYAGFDGSAFAAHHTVVSLPTDVGEVNGLARAPDGRLLLGVSAPCDHCSPTNADSGAILSFRPDGSGLSVYASGIRAPIALVFHPDGADLFVTMNLRDDLGDKTPGDWLAVVAEGQKWGSPDCWGQGGTACAGVPDPVAELDPHAALSGVAIVSGQLGATLTDTAIVAEWGEVKAVKLTKDATGYHGTVSTFLTGMKNPMPVALSTHGVLVADWTTGTVFEITSGGA
;
A
#
# COMPACT_ATOMS: atom_id res chain seq x y z
N MET A 1 53.05 -78.84 -23.12
CA MET A 1 52.66 -77.43 -22.89
C MET A 1 51.47 -77.08 -23.71
N ARG A 2 50.25 -77.15 -23.18
CA ARG A 2 48.98 -76.91 -23.92
C ARG A 2 48.39 -75.60 -23.40
N ARG A 3 48.23 -74.61 -24.30
CA ARG A 3 47.48 -73.38 -24.03
C ARG A 3 45.99 -73.69 -24.24
N GLN A 4 45.19 -73.44 -23.19
CA GLN A 4 43.73 -73.45 -23.31
C GLN A 4 43.27 -72.05 -23.61
N HIS A 5 42.54 -71.85 -24.73
CA HIS A 5 41.82 -70.63 -25.03
C HIS A 5 40.44 -70.69 -24.32
N ARG A 6 40.14 -69.72 -23.50
CA ARG A 6 38.81 -69.49 -22.96
C ARG A 6 38.09 -68.43 -23.84
N LEU A 7 37.01 -68.87 -24.51
CA LEU A 7 36.07 -67.97 -25.11
C LEU A 7 35.34 -67.19 -24.03
N VAL A 8 35.31 -65.87 -24.15
CA VAL A 8 34.50 -64.96 -23.32
C VAL A 8 33.31 -64.51 -24.22
N LEU A 9 32.14 -64.94 -23.83
CA LEU A 9 30.86 -64.59 -24.49
C LEU A 9 30.43 -63.23 -23.99
N PHE A 10 30.44 -62.18 -24.84
CA PHE A 10 29.89 -60.86 -24.51
C PHE A 10 28.39 -60.89 -24.73
N TRP A 11 27.62 -60.70 -23.63
CA TRP A 11 26.21 -60.35 -23.70
C TRP A 11 26.07 -58.84 -23.93
N LEU A 12 25.53 -58.44 -25.07
CA LEU A 12 25.08 -57.07 -25.34
C LEU A 12 23.72 -56.87 -24.68
N VAL A 13 23.70 -56.12 -23.59
CA VAL A 13 22.47 -55.60 -22.99
C VAL A 13 22.15 -54.29 -23.70
N ALA A 14 21.10 -54.31 -24.52
CA ALA A 14 20.56 -53.08 -25.11
C ALA A 14 19.76 -52.32 -24.03
N ILE A 15 20.31 -51.21 -23.54
CA ILE A 15 19.60 -50.27 -22.66
C ILE A 15 18.75 -49.38 -23.56
N VAL A 16 17.44 -49.58 -23.53
CA VAL A 16 16.45 -48.65 -24.10
C VAL A 16 16.33 -47.48 -23.14
N VAL A 17 16.98 -46.38 -23.48
CA VAL A 17 16.79 -45.08 -22.78
C VAL A 17 15.47 -44.51 -23.29
N ALA A 18 14.41 -44.63 -22.49
CA ALA A 18 13.19 -43.87 -22.69
C ALA A 18 13.45 -42.42 -22.31
N THR A 19 13.68 -41.58 -23.29
CA THR A 19 13.66 -40.09 -23.11
C THR A 19 12.23 -39.67 -22.84
N SER A 20 11.87 -39.51 -21.57
CA SER A 20 10.71 -38.72 -21.17
C SER A 20 10.96 -37.29 -21.52
N CYS A 21 10.38 -36.75 -22.57
CA CYS A 21 10.21 -35.34 -22.77
C CYS A 21 9.32 -34.81 -21.62
N SER A 22 9.93 -34.28 -20.56
CA SER A 22 9.24 -33.34 -19.67
C SER A 22 8.98 -32.08 -20.51
N GLY A 23 7.76 -31.95 -21.00
CA GLY A 23 7.29 -30.70 -21.54
C GLY A 23 7.37 -29.67 -20.39
N SER A 24 8.27 -28.72 -20.50
CA SER A 24 8.12 -27.48 -19.75
C SER A 24 6.83 -26.85 -20.25
N GLU A 25 5.77 -26.89 -19.45
CA GLU A 25 4.63 -26.03 -19.69
C GLU A 25 5.17 -24.60 -19.76
N ALA A 26 4.97 -23.96 -20.91
CA ALA A 26 5.19 -22.54 -21.03
C ALA A 26 4.32 -21.84 -19.95
N PRO A 27 4.81 -20.79 -19.29
CA PRO A 27 4.00 -20.04 -18.32
C PRO A 27 2.66 -19.72 -18.99
N SER A 28 1.58 -20.00 -18.29
CA SER A 28 0.24 -19.77 -18.80
C SER A 28 0.12 -18.26 -19.11
N ASN A 29 -0.43 -17.89 -20.25
CA ASN A 29 -0.69 -16.49 -20.66
C ASN A 29 -1.63 -15.73 -19.68
N ALA A 30 -1.98 -16.31 -18.54
CA ALA A 30 -2.86 -15.73 -17.55
C ALA A 30 -2.25 -14.52 -16.80
N ASP A 31 -0.91 -14.39 -16.81
CA ASP A 31 -0.19 -13.32 -16.08
C ASP A 31 0.27 -12.17 -16.99
N ALA A 32 0.00 -12.22 -18.29
CA ALA A 32 0.39 -11.14 -19.21
C ALA A 32 -0.56 -9.96 -19.08
N LEU A 33 -0.01 -8.78 -18.72
CA LEU A 33 -0.76 -7.55 -18.72
C LEU A 33 -1.19 -7.18 -20.15
N VAL A 34 -2.42 -6.68 -20.29
CA VAL A 34 -3.00 -6.21 -21.56
C VAL A 34 -3.39 -4.75 -21.46
N SER A 35 -3.60 -4.08 -22.58
CA SER A 35 -4.15 -2.72 -22.57
C SER A 35 -5.59 -2.76 -22.03
N ILE A 36 -5.84 -2.01 -20.94
CA ILE A 36 -7.15 -1.93 -20.29
C ILE A 36 -7.80 -0.55 -20.44
N GLY A 37 -7.21 0.35 -21.21
CA GLY A 37 -7.68 1.73 -21.43
C GLY A 37 -6.88 2.79 -20.70
N ALA A 38 -7.14 4.05 -20.97
CA ALA A 38 -6.50 5.23 -20.36
C ALA A 38 -4.96 5.23 -20.40
N GLY A 39 -4.33 4.48 -21.32
CA GLY A 39 -2.87 4.34 -21.43
C GLY A 39 -2.27 3.31 -20.45
N LEU A 40 -3.10 2.61 -19.67
CA LEU A 40 -2.66 1.61 -18.70
C LEU A 40 -2.68 0.19 -19.26
N GLN A 41 -1.80 -0.65 -18.71
CA GLN A 41 -1.84 -2.08 -18.86
C GLN A 41 -2.17 -2.73 -17.51
N GLY A 42 -2.95 -3.79 -17.53
CA GLY A 42 -3.40 -4.51 -16.35
C GLY A 42 -3.92 -5.90 -16.69
N PRO A 43 -4.44 -6.66 -15.72
CA PRO A 43 -5.05 -7.96 -15.94
C PRO A 43 -6.19 -7.90 -16.97
N SER A 44 -6.30 -8.96 -17.79
CA SER A 44 -7.40 -9.09 -18.74
C SER A 44 -8.77 -9.08 -18.02
N GLY A 45 -9.78 -8.51 -18.67
CA GLY A 45 -11.13 -8.40 -18.09
C GLY A 45 -11.33 -7.18 -17.18
N LEU A 46 -10.31 -6.34 -17.00
CA LEU A 46 -10.44 -5.03 -16.37
C LEU A 46 -10.54 -3.90 -17.40
N THR A 47 -11.08 -2.77 -16.97
CA THR A 47 -11.15 -1.53 -17.74
C THR A 47 -10.64 -0.38 -16.88
N ALA A 48 -9.75 0.45 -17.45
CA ALA A 48 -9.29 1.68 -16.83
C ALA A 48 -9.92 2.90 -17.52
N THR A 49 -10.43 3.83 -16.73
CA THR A 49 -10.94 5.13 -17.17
C THR A 49 -10.28 6.25 -16.39
N VAL A 50 -10.24 7.45 -16.94
CA VAL A 50 -9.83 8.65 -16.21
C VAL A 50 -10.99 9.11 -15.34
N TYR A 51 -10.81 9.08 -14.02
CA TYR A 51 -11.81 9.56 -13.05
C TYR A 51 -11.74 11.08 -12.88
N ALA A 52 -10.52 11.65 -12.74
CA ALA A 52 -10.29 13.08 -12.64
C ALA A 52 -8.86 13.43 -13.11
N THR A 53 -8.64 14.71 -13.44
CA THR A 53 -7.31 15.27 -13.76
C THR A 53 -7.12 16.60 -13.03
N GLY A 54 -5.90 17.16 -13.07
CA GLY A 54 -5.62 18.46 -12.44
C GLY A 54 -5.37 18.38 -10.93
N LEU A 55 -4.92 17.21 -10.45
CA LEU A 55 -4.58 16.93 -9.06
C LEU A 55 -3.08 16.56 -8.94
N PRO A 56 -2.15 17.46 -9.35
CA PRO A 56 -0.72 17.16 -9.25
C PRO A 56 -0.36 16.85 -7.80
N HIS A 57 0.53 15.91 -7.61
CA HIS A 57 0.98 15.46 -6.29
C HIS A 57 -0.11 14.84 -5.41
N ALA A 58 -1.17 14.24 -6.01
CA ALA A 58 -2.19 13.53 -5.25
C ALA A 58 -1.55 12.53 -4.26
N SER A 59 -1.91 12.62 -2.98
CA SER A 59 -1.22 11.93 -1.88
C SER A 59 -2.14 11.04 -1.04
N ALA A 60 -3.41 11.40 -0.84
CA ALA A 60 -4.37 10.57 -0.13
C ALA A 60 -5.79 10.73 -0.70
N PHE A 61 -6.61 9.71 -0.46
CA PHE A 61 -8.02 9.66 -0.84
C PHE A 61 -8.93 9.43 0.36
N ALA A 62 -10.10 10.05 0.32
CA ALA A 62 -11.23 9.70 1.17
C ALA A 62 -12.54 9.85 0.37
N PHE A 63 -13.53 9.02 0.66
CA PHE A 63 -14.88 9.20 0.16
C PHE A 63 -15.79 9.70 1.26
N ASP A 64 -16.63 10.68 0.96
CA ASP A 64 -17.69 11.09 1.88
C ASP A 64 -18.97 10.27 1.71
N THR A 65 -19.94 10.53 2.58
CA THR A 65 -21.21 9.83 2.61
C THR A 65 -22.08 10.05 1.34
N GLN A 66 -21.75 11.04 0.52
CA GLN A 66 -22.40 11.31 -0.77
C GLN A 66 -21.66 10.68 -1.96
N GLY A 67 -20.56 9.97 -1.70
CA GLY A 67 -19.71 9.32 -2.71
C GLY A 67 -18.79 10.28 -3.47
N ARG A 68 -18.60 11.53 -2.97
CA ARG A 68 -17.64 12.46 -3.53
C ARG A 68 -16.23 12.07 -3.08
N LEU A 69 -15.27 12.16 -4.01
CA LEU A 69 -13.88 11.86 -3.72
C LEU A 69 -13.17 13.11 -3.20
N TRP A 70 -12.54 12.99 -2.04
CA TRP A 70 -11.61 13.96 -1.47
C TRP A 70 -10.19 13.54 -1.76
N VAL A 71 -9.36 14.49 -2.22
CA VAL A 71 -7.96 14.25 -2.63
C VAL A 71 -7.09 15.30 -1.98
N SER A 72 -6.10 14.89 -1.22
CA SER A 72 -5.00 15.78 -0.81
C SER A 72 -3.86 15.75 -1.82
N THR A 73 -3.07 16.82 -1.84
CA THR A 73 -1.82 16.90 -2.59
C THR A 73 -0.65 17.10 -1.65
N ALA A 74 0.50 16.50 -1.95
CA ALA A 74 1.73 16.66 -1.17
C ALA A 74 2.92 16.72 -2.14
N ALA A 75 3.48 17.90 -2.31
CA ALA A 75 4.68 18.13 -3.11
C ALA A 75 5.97 17.85 -2.31
N PHE A 76 5.88 17.51 -1.01
CA PHE A 76 6.98 17.32 -0.07
C PHE A 76 7.90 18.55 0.10
N ALA A 77 7.43 19.74 -0.30
CA ALA A 77 8.15 20.99 -0.11
C ALA A 77 7.84 21.65 1.24
N ASP A 78 6.73 21.27 1.87
CA ASP A 78 6.20 21.81 3.14
C ASP A 78 6.11 23.35 3.18
N ASP A 79 5.86 23.96 2.03
CA ASP A 79 5.82 25.41 1.82
C ASP A 79 4.39 26.00 1.85
N GLY A 80 3.38 25.16 2.18
CA GLY A 80 1.97 25.56 2.23
C GLY A 80 1.32 25.69 0.86
N THR A 81 1.92 25.14 -0.20
CA THR A 81 1.33 25.16 -1.55
C THR A 81 0.37 24.01 -1.80
N ASP A 82 0.38 22.99 -0.92
CA ASP A 82 -0.51 21.84 -1.02
C ASP A 82 -1.96 22.21 -0.68
N PHE A 83 -2.89 21.37 -1.10
CA PHE A 83 -4.32 21.60 -0.94
C PHE A 83 -5.10 20.30 -0.76
N VAL A 84 -6.37 20.42 -0.35
CA VAL A 84 -7.35 19.33 -0.44
C VAL A 84 -8.46 19.77 -1.38
N ALA A 85 -8.73 18.93 -2.37
CA ALA A 85 -9.80 19.13 -3.35
C ALA A 85 -10.88 18.06 -3.21
N MET A 86 -12.10 18.43 -3.62
CA MET A 86 -13.22 17.52 -3.78
C MET A 86 -13.52 17.32 -5.27
N VAL A 87 -13.70 16.05 -5.67
CA VAL A 87 -14.18 15.66 -6.99
C VAL A 87 -15.63 15.17 -6.83
N PRO A 88 -16.64 15.90 -7.32
CA PRO A 88 -18.05 15.57 -7.08
C PRO A 88 -18.47 14.19 -7.60
N HIS A 89 -17.98 13.81 -8.77
CA HIS A 89 -18.18 12.50 -9.42
C HIS A 89 -17.14 12.29 -10.53
N SER A 90 -17.04 11.09 -11.06
CA SER A 90 -16.17 10.78 -12.20
C SER A 90 -16.40 11.74 -13.37
N GLY A 91 -15.32 12.25 -13.96
CA GLY A 91 -15.34 13.22 -15.04
C GLY A 91 -15.55 14.68 -14.61
N SER A 92 -15.79 14.96 -13.34
CA SER A 92 -15.89 16.33 -12.83
C SER A 92 -14.52 16.97 -12.64
N ALA A 93 -14.46 18.29 -12.82
CA ALA A 93 -13.29 19.06 -12.40
C ALA A 93 -13.18 19.07 -10.88
N PRO A 94 -11.97 18.93 -10.33
CA PRO A 94 -11.73 19.09 -8.91
C PRO A 94 -12.04 20.50 -8.42
N VAL A 95 -12.60 20.61 -7.21
CA VAL A 95 -12.86 21.87 -6.52
C VAL A 95 -11.95 21.93 -5.32
N THR A 96 -10.99 22.87 -5.28
CA THR A 96 -10.14 23.09 -4.13
C THR A 96 -10.98 23.63 -2.97
N VAL A 97 -10.92 22.96 -1.82
CA VAL A 97 -11.70 23.29 -0.62
C VAL A 97 -10.79 23.79 0.52
N LEU A 98 -9.65 23.14 0.72
CA LEU A 98 -8.64 23.57 1.69
C LEU A 98 -7.37 23.99 0.96
N THR A 99 -6.78 25.11 1.36
CA THR A 99 -5.53 25.65 0.82
C THR A 99 -4.50 25.80 1.96
N ASN A 100 -3.25 26.05 1.60
CA ASN A 100 -2.15 26.21 2.55
C ASN A 100 -1.96 24.97 3.43
N ALA A 101 -2.16 23.79 2.85
CA ALA A 101 -1.85 22.53 3.52
C ALA A 101 -0.33 22.28 3.51
N HIS A 102 0.15 21.59 4.52
CA HIS A 102 1.55 21.27 4.73
C HIS A 102 1.74 19.76 4.66
N THR A 103 2.07 19.24 3.47
CA THR A 103 2.33 17.83 3.21
C THR A 103 1.23 16.91 3.78
N PRO A 104 -0.04 17.06 3.37
CA PRO A 104 -1.13 16.23 3.88
C PRO A 104 -1.09 14.84 3.23
N LEU A 105 -0.67 13.81 3.99
CA LEU A 105 -0.49 12.43 3.54
C LEU A 105 -1.60 11.47 3.99
N GLY A 106 -2.55 11.94 4.79
CA GLY A 106 -3.67 11.12 5.24
C GLY A 106 -5.00 11.86 5.20
N LEU A 107 -6.01 11.21 4.64
CA LEU A 107 -7.39 11.68 4.66
C LEU A 107 -8.32 10.59 5.19
N LEU A 108 -9.28 10.98 6.00
CA LEU A 108 -10.36 10.11 6.46
C LEU A 108 -11.65 10.91 6.58
N TRP A 109 -12.72 10.45 5.93
CA TRP A 109 -14.06 10.97 6.16
C TRP A 109 -14.80 10.07 7.16
N LEU A 110 -15.26 10.66 8.25
CA LEU A 110 -15.97 9.94 9.30
C LEU A 110 -17.04 10.84 9.93
N ASP A 111 -18.27 10.36 9.98
CA ASP A 111 -19.41 11.04 10.66
C ASP A 111 -19.55 12.52 10.25
N ASP A 112 -19.50 12.80 8.93
CA ASP A 112 -19.54 14.12 8.29
C ASP A 112 -18.39 15.08 8.70
N VAL A 113 -17.27 14.52 9.13
CA VAL A 113 -16.03 15.22 9.45
C VAL A 113 -14.91 14.70 8.53
N LEU A 114 -14.17 15.62 7.92
CA LEU A 114 -12.91 15.30 7.21
C LEU A 114 -11.75 15.45 8.18
N TYR A 115 -11.04 14.34 8.45
CA TYR A 115 -9.76 14.34 9.16
C TYR A 115 -8.63 14.43 8.15
N VAL A 116 -7.69 15.32 8.39
CA VAL A 116 -6.51 15.56 7.55
C VAL A 116 -5.26 15.35 8.40
N ALA A 117 -4.46 14.36 8.06
CA ALA A 117 -3.15 14.15 8.65
C ALA A 117 -2.09 14.89 7.83
N SER A 118 -1.33 15.75 8.45
CA SER A 118 -0.30 16.59 7.84
C SER A 118 0.90 16.75 8.78
N HIS A 119 1.91 17.48 8.35
CA HIS A 119 3.20 17.62 9.06
C HIS A 119 3.08 17.86 10.59
N SER A 120 2.07 18.58 11.06
CA SER A 120 1.93 18.93 12.47
C SER A 120 0.98 18.03 13.27
N GLY A 121 0.37 17.03 12.67
CA GLY A 121 -0.58 16.13 13.31
C GLY A 121 -1.88 15.93 12.54
N VAL A 122 -3.02 15.95 13.23
CA VAL A 122 -4.34 15.71 12.62
C VAL A 122 -5.27 16.86 12.92
N GLU A 123 -5.90 17.39 11.88
CA GLU A 123 -6.97 18.37 11.97
C GLU A 123 -8.31 17.79 11.53
N ALA A 124 -9.40 18.24 12.13
CA ALA A 124 -10.77 17.87 11.78
C ALA A 124 -11.53 19.07 11.23
N TYR A 125 -12.18 18.88 10.09
CA TYR A 125 -13.01 19.86 9.39
C TYR A 125 -14.44 19.39 9.37
N ALA A 126 -15.39 20.18 9.89
CA ALA A 126 -16.79 19.81 10.04
C ALA A 126 -17.75 20.83 9.41
N GLY A 127 -18.98 20.39 9.15
CA GLY A 127 -20.05 21.24 8.64
C GLY A 127 -19.81 21.70 7.19
N PHE A 128 -19.45 20.79 6.30
CA PHE A 128 -19.28 21.07 4.88
C PHE A 128 -20.63 21.43 4.23
N ASP A 129 -20.75 22.65 3.71
CA ASP A 129 -21.98 23.18 3.10
C ASP A 129 -22.09 22.94 1.59
N GLY A 130 -21.10 22.27 0.99
CA GLY A 130 -20.95 22.08 -0.46
C GLY A 130 -19.85 22.94 -1.08
N SER A 131 -19.31 23.91 -0.35
CA SER A 131 -18.24 24.82 -0.79
C SER A 131 -17.12 24.98 0.25
N ALA A 132 -17.47 25.00 1.53
CA ALA A 132 -16.53 25.22 2.62
C ALA A 132 -16.93 24.47 3.89
N PHE A 133 -15.98 24.29 4.80
CA PHE A 133 -16.23 23.78 6.14
C PHE A 133 -16.56 24.95 7.11
N ALA A 134 -17.58 24.77 7.92
CA ALA A 134 -18.02 25.78 8.90
C ALA A 134 -17.08 25.86 10.11
N ALA A 135 -16.38 24.79 10.45
CA ALA A 135 -15.50 24.71 11.59
C ALA A 135 -14.30 23.79 11.32
N HIS A 136 -13.16 24.09 11.96
CA HIS A 136 -12.02 23.20 12.04
C HIS A 136 -11.35 23.31 13.41
N HIS A 137 -10.68 22.24 13.83
CA HIS A 137 -9.88 22.22 15.04
C HIS A 137 -8.80 21.14 14.97
N THR A 138 -7.73 21.35 15.71
CA THR A 138 -6.66 20.35 15.87
C THR A 138 -7.13 19.23 16.77
N VAL A 139 -7.04 17.98 16.29
CA VAL A 139 -7.38 16.76 17.01
C VAL A 139 -6.16 16.20 17.71
N VAL A 140 -5.03 16.12 16.99
CA VAL A 140 -3.74 15.67 17.51
C VAL A 140 -2.66 16.64 17.07
N SER A 141 -1.88 17.14 18.03
CA SER A 141 -0.65 17.89 17.74
C SER A 141 0.55 17.01 18.02
N LEU A 142 1.45 16.91 17.05
CA LEU A 142 2.70 16.17 17.18
C LEU A 142 3.89 17.12 17.29
N PRO A 143 4.96 16.72 17.99
CA PRO A 143 6.20 17.49 18.02
C PRO A 143 6.85 17.59 16.65
N THR A 144 7.69 18.61 16.45
CA THR A 144 8.38 18.86 15.16
C THR A 144 9.56 17.94 14.90
N ASP A 145 9.95 17.10 15.86
CA ASP A 145 11.03 16.13 15.77
C ASP A 145 10.56 14.71 15.39
N VAL A 146 9.28 14.56 15.07
CA VAL A 146 8.75 13.33 14.43
C VAL A 146 9.06 13.34 12.92
N GLY A 147 8.96 12.18 12.29
CA GLY A 147 9.01 12.09 10.83
C GLY A 147 7.68 12.48 10.17
N GLU A 148 7.51 12.09 8.92
CA GLU A 148 6.28 12.36 8.17
C GLU A 148 5.06 11.74 8.85
N VAL A 149 3.96 12.50 8.85
CA VAL A 149 2.66 12.10 9.37
C VAL A 149 1.82 11.60 8.21
N ASN A 150 1.54 10.30 8.22
CA ASN A 150 1.07 9.54 7.07
C ASN A 150 -0.43 9.21 7.12
N GLY A 151 -0.79 8.03 6.62
CA GLY A 151 -2.15 7.56 6.48
C GLY A 151 -2.94 7.48 7.77
N LEU A 152 -4.26 7.68 7.62
CA LEU A 152 -5.27 7.54 8.67
C LEU A 152 -6.17 6.35 8.38
N ALA A 153 -6.55 5.60 9.44
CA ALA A 153 -7.57 4.56 9.35
C ALA A 153 -8.49 4.59 10.57
N ARG A 154 -9.76 4.19 10.38
CA ARG A 154 -10.69 3.95 11.49
C ARG A 154 -10.61 2.49 11.92
N ALA A 155 -10.29 2.25 13.18
CA ALA A 155 -10.33 0.92 13.78
C ALA A 155 -11.78 0.47 14.06
N PRO A 156 -12.05 -0.86 14.09
CA PRO A 156 -13.39 -1.40 14.37
C PRO A 156 -13.96 -0.98 15.73
N ASP A 157 -13.10 -0.67 16.71
CA ASP A 157 -13.47 -0.16 18.03
C ASP A 157 -13.77 1.34 18.07
N GLY A 158 -13.67 2.03 16.90
CA GLY A 158 -13.96 3.44 16.74
C GLY A 158 -12.78 4.37 16.97
N ARG A 159 -11.61 3.87 17.40
CA ARG A 159 -10.36 4.66 17.43
C ARG A 159 -9.91 5.00 16.02
N LEU A 160 -9.14 6.07 15.90
CA LEU A 160 -8.40 6.41 14.70
C LEU A 160 -6.94 5.96 14.87
N LEU A 161 -6.37 5.44 13.79
CA LEU A 161 -4.96 5.06 13.73
C LEU A 161 -4.23 5.98 12.76
N LEU A 162 -3.00 6.36 13.11
CA LEU A 162 -2.16 7.31 12.38
C LEU A 162 -0.75 6.73 12.23
N GLY A 163 -0.25 6.66 11.01
CA GLY A 163 1.15 6.34 10.75
C GLY A 163 2.05 7.54 10.97
N VAL A 164 3.15 7.37 11.70
CA VAL A 164 4.18 8.41 11.89
C VAL A 164 5.54 7.80 11.63
N SER A 165 6.24 8.30 10.62
CA SER A 165 7.57 7.83 10.22
C SER A 165 8.64 8.15 11.26
N ALA A 166 9.76 7.44 11.21
CA ALA A 166 10.99 7.86 11.85
C ALA A 166 11.52 9.15 11.17
N PRO A 167 12.21 10.04 11.89
CA PRO A 167 12.69 11.30 11.33
C PRO A 167 13.92 11.13 10.43
N CYS A 168 14.38 9.92 10.21
CA CYS A 168 15.55 9.60 9.39
C CYS A 168 15.46 8.18 8.85
N ASP A 169 16.29 7.88 7.88
CA ASP A 169 16.31 6.59 7.19
C ASP A 169 16.74 5.45 8.12
N HIS A 170 17.80 5.65 8.91
CA HIS A 170 18.36 4.64 9.82
C HIS A 170 18.79 5.29 11.15
N CYS A 171 17.85 5.49 12.05
CA CYS A 171 18.11 5.98 13.41
C CYS A 171 17.10 5.43 14.42
N SER A 172 17.46 5.46 15.67
CA SER A 172 16.52 5.26 16.79
C SER A 172 15.84 6.60 17.10
N PRO A 173 14.54 6.74 16.86
CA PRO A 173 13.83 7.97 17.22
C PRO A 173 13.95 8.27 18.70
N THR A 174 14.13 9.54 19.06
CA THR A 174 14.11 10.01 20.46
C THR A 174 12.69 10.21 20.97
N ASN A 175 11.75 10.45 20.07
CA ASN A 175 10.34 10.60 20.36
C ASN A 175 9.61 9.28 20.14
N ALA A 176 8.85 8.83 21.14
CA ALA A 176 8.11 7.56 21.09
C ALA A 176 6.97 7.55 20.05
N ASP A 177 6.51 8.74 19.61
CA ASP A 177 5.48 8.87 18.59
C ASP A 177 6.04 8.71 17.17
N SER A 178 7.37 8.69 17.02
CA SER A 178 8.06 8.46 15.75
C SER A 178 8.35 6.98 15.48
N GLY A 179 8.31 6.59 14.20
CA GLY A 179 8.52 5.20 13.81
C GLY A 179 7.43 4.29 14.40
N ALA A 180 6.19 4.78 14.42
CA ALA A 180 5.09 4.19 15.15
C ALA A 180 3.74 4.35 14.42
N ILE A 181 2.81 3.50 14.79
CA ILE A 181 1.38 3.74 14.56
C ILE A 181 0.81 4.23 15.88
N LEU A 182 0.16 5.38 15.85
CA LEU A 182 -0.53 5.96 16.99
C LEU A 182 -2.02 5.63 16.95
N SER A 183 -2.67 5.58 18.11
CA SER A 183 -4.12 5.46 18.23
C SER A 183 -4.69 6.56 19.12
N PHE A 184 -5.88 7.07 18.77
CA PHE A 184 -6.59 8.09 19.53
C PHE A 184 -8.09 8.02 19.22
N ARG A 185 -8.93 8.67 20.06
CA ARG A 185 -10.35 8.81 19.75
C ARG A 185 -10.59 9.96 18.76
N PRO A 186 -11.73 9.99 18.06
CA PRO A 186 -12.07 11.08 17.12
C PRO A 186 -12.00 12.48 17.73
N ASP A 187 -12.15 12.61 19.04
CA ASP A 187 -12.00 13.89 19.78
C ASP A 187 -10.54 14.20 20.19
N GLY A 188 -9.56 13.38 19.78
CA GLY A 188 -8.15 13.49 20.11
C GLY A 188 -7.76 12.89 21.45
N SER A 189 -8.71 12.48 22.28
CA SER A 189 -8.39 11.90 23.58
C SER A 189 -7.79 10.51 23.46
N GLY A 190 -6.99 10.12 24.46
CA GLY A 190 -6.42 8.78 24.56
C GLY A 190 -5.31 8.49 23.56
N LEU A 191 -4.60 9.52 23.10
CA LEU A 191 -3.42 9.36 22.23
C LEU A 191 -2.40 8.42 22.88
N SER A 192 -2.02 7.38 22.15
CA SER A 192 -1.07 6.35 22.61
C SER A 192 -0.43 5.63 21.43
N VAL A 193 0.72 5.00 21.66
CA VAL A 193 1.38 4.15 20.67
C VAL A 193 0.62 2.84 20.52
N TYR A 194 0.15 2.56 19.31
CA TYR A 194 -0.50 1.30 18.93
C TYR A 194 0.54 0.21 18.59
N ALA A 195 1.53 0.56 17.75
CA ALA A 195 2.66 -0.30 17.41
C ALA A 195 3.91 0.57 17.17
N SER A 196 5.10 0.02 17.35
CA SER A 196 6.36 0.78 17.29
C SER A 196 7.46 0.04 16.55
N GLY A 197 8.60 0.73 16.32
CA GLY A 197 9.75 0.15 15.61
C GLY A 197 9.45 -0.08 14.13
N ILE A 198 8.62 0.76 13.52
CA ILE A 198 8.30 0.79 12.10
C ILE A 198 8.98 2.02 11.52
N ARG A 199 9.90 1.84 10.56
CA ARG A 199 10.63 3.01 10.01
C ARG A 199 9.66 4.02 9.40
N ALA A 200 8.78 3.58 8.50
CA ALA A 200 7.78 4.44 7.86
C ALA A 200 6.48 3.67 7.59
N PRO A 201 5.48 3.75 8.49
CA PRO A 201 4.14 3.23 8.24
C PRO A 201 3.38 4.23 7.36
N ILE A 202 3.19 3.92 6.08
CA ILE A 202 2.67 4.87 5.09
C ILE A 202 1.15 4.81 5.00
N ALA A 203 0.59 3.71 4.52
CA ALA A 203 -0.86 3.55 4.40
C ALA A 203 -1.37 2.48 5.34
N LEU A 204 -2.55 2.71 5.87
CA LEU A 204 -3.23 1.87 6.84
C LEU A 204 -4.61 1.51 6.31
N VAL A 205 -4.94 0.21 6.26
CA VAL A 205 -6.27 -0.25 5.86
C VAL A 205 -6.66 -1.48 6.68
N PHE A 206 -7.91 -1.52 7.15
CA PHE A 206 -8.46 -2.75 7.73
C PHE A 206 -8.97 -3.69 6.66
N HIS A 207 -8.78 -4.99 6.87
CA HIS A 207 -9.39 -5.99 6.00
C HIS A 207 -10.93 -5.85 6.05
N PRO A 208 -11.63 -5.87 4.90
CA PRO A 208 -13.08 -5.65 4.87
C PRO A 208 -13.88 -6.63 5.74
N ASP A 209 -13.41 -7.86 5.86
CA ASP A 209 -14.10 -8.94 6.59
C ASP A 209 -13.61 -9.11 8.03
N GLY A 210 -12.76 -8.21 8.55
CA GLY A 210 -12.14 -8.42 9.86
C GLY A 210 -11.56 -7.18 10.51
N ALA A 211 -10.86 -7.43 11.62
CA ALA A 211 -10.17 -6.41 12.40
C ALA A 211 -8.65 -6.36 12.13
N ASP A 212 -8.16 -7.06 11.10
CA ASP A 212 -6.73 -7.14 10.80
C ASP A 212 -6.31 -5.86 10.06
N LEU A 213 -5.36 -5.14 10.64
CA LEU A 213 -4.80 -3.90 10.09
C LEU A 213 -3.64 -4.21 9.15
N PHE A 214 -3.80 -3.92 7.87
CA PHE A 214 -2.73 -3.98 6.88
C PHE A 214 -2.05 -2.63 6.77
N VAL A 215 -0.71 -2.66 6.69
CA VAL A 215 0.14 -1.47 6.67
C VAL A 215 1.21 -1.63 5.60
N THR A 216 1.40 -0.62 4.76
CA THR A 216 2.58 -0.51 3.91
C THR A 216 3.71 0.12 4.73
N MET A 217 4.88 -0.51 4.70
CA MET A 217 6.05 -0.10 5.48
C MET A 217 7.25 0.09 4.56
N ASN A 218 7.76 1.32 4.48
CA ASN A 218 9.01 1.56 3.77
C ASN A 218 10.18 1.33 4.72
N LEU A 219 11.10 0.48 4.30
CA LEU A 219 12.30 0.14 5.04
C LEU A 219 13.43 1.13 4.74
N ARG A 220 14.65 0.82 5.17
CA ARG A 220 15.81 1.68 4.99
C ARG A 220 16.32 1.64 3.55
N ASP A 221 16.81 2.78 3.04
CA ASP A 221 17.31 2.96 1.67
C ASP A 221 18.83 3.16 1.58
N ASP A 222 19.52 3.33 2.71
CA ASP A 222 20.94 3.67 2.78
C ASP A 222 21.90 2.51 2.46
N LEU A 223 21.38 1.31 2.18
CA LEU A 223 22.18 0.12 1.87
C LEU A 223 22.48 -0.07 0.37
N GLY A 224 21.99 0.80 -0.50
CA GLY A 224 22.14 0.69 -1.95
C GLY A 224 21.60 -0.65 -2.47
N ASP A 225 22.38 -1.38 -3.28
CA ASP A 225 21.99 -2.69 -3.86
C ASP A 225 21.69 -3.79 -2.81
N LYS A 226 21.89 -3.52 -1.52
CA LYS A 226 21.57 -4.45 -0.43
C LYS A 226 20.33 -4.02 0.34
N THR A 227 19.64 -2.99 -0.10
CA THR A 227 18.37 -2.58 0.48
C THR A 227 17.36 -3.72 0.35
N PRO A 228 16.69 -4.10 1.45
CA PRO A 228 15.62 -5.09 1.41
C PRO A 228 14.41 -4.54 0.64
N GLY A 229 13.50 -5.44 0.27
CA GLY A 229 12.18 -5.04 -0.21
C GLY A 229 11.35 -4.38 0.89
N ASP A 230 10.50 -3.45 0.50
CA ASP A 230 9.51 -2.84 1.40
C ASP A 230 8.42 -3.85 1.77
N TRP A 231 7.69 -3.61 2.87
CA TRP A 231 6.78 -4.61 3.41
C TRP A 231 5.31 -4.22 3.32
N LEU A 232 4.46 -5.20 2.94
CA LEU A 232 3.07 -5.23 3.34
C LEU A 232 2.95 -6.10 4.59
N ALA A 233 2.42 -5.59 5.67
CA ALA A 233 2.38 -6.28 6.96
C ALA A 233 1.00 -6.20 7.62
N VAL A 234 0.64 -7.20 8.44
CA VAL A 234 -0.49 -7.11 9.37
C VAL A 234 0.03 -6.71 10.73
N VAL A 235 -0.47 -5.60 11.25
CA VAL A 235 0.01 -5.01 12.50
C VAL A 235 -1.06 -5.11 13.58
N ALA A 236 -0.67 -5.69 14.73
CA ALA A 236 -1.51 -5.77 15.92
C ALA A 236 -1.03 -4.79 17.00
N GLU A 237 -1.96 -4.43 17.89
CA GLU A 237 -1.67 -3.56 19.03
C GLU A 237 -0.58 -4.15 19.94
N GLY A 238 0.38 -3.33 20.34
CA GLY A 238 1.51 -3.70 21.18
C GLY A 238 2.69 -4.33 20.44
N GLN A 239 2.62 -4.58 19.14
CA GLN A 239 3.72 -5.15 18.38
C GLN A 239 4.89 -4.18 18.22
N LYS A 240 6.10 -4.78 18.13
CA LYS A 240 7.36 -4.08 17.86
C LYS A 240 7.99 -4.67 16.61
N TRP A 241 8.28 -3.82 15.63
CA TRP A 241 8.75 -4.21 14.31
C TRP A 241 10.26 -4.08 14.11
N GLY A 242 10.98 -3.68 15.17
CA GLY A 242 12.42 -3.81 15.28
C GLY A 242 13.28 -2.78 14.57
N SER A 243 12.70 -1.81 13.84
CA SER A 243 13.48 -0.70 13.27
C SER A 243 14.14 0.12 14.40
N PRO A 244 15.41 0.58 14.24
CA PRO A 244 16.25 0.50 13.04
C PRO A 244 17.08 -0.80 12.94
N ASP A 245 17.12 -1.63 13.95
CA ASP A 245 18.05 -2.77 14.04
C ASP A 245 17.60 -3.97 13.19
N CYS A 246 16.27 -4.20 13.04
CA CYS A 246 15.71 -5.19 12.13
C CYS A 246 15.12 -4.51 10.89
N TRP A 247 15.53 -4.99 9.71
CA TRP A 247 15.10 -4.51 8.41
C TRP A 247 15.02 -5.65 7.38
N GLY A 248 14.66 -6.87 7.81
CA GLY A 248 14.50 -8.03 6.94
C GLY A 248 15.72 -8.94 6.81
N GLN A 249 16.89 -8.60 7.40
CA GLN A 249 18.08 -9.41 7.34
C GLN A 249 18.02 -10.73 8.13
N GLY A 250 17.00 -10.91 8.96
CA GLY A 250 16.82 -12.11 9.79
C GLY A 250 17.81 -12.20 10.97
N GLY A 251 18.02 -13.41 11.47
CA GLY A 251 18.96 -13.69 12.56
C GLY A 251 18.56 -13.06 13.90
N THR A 252 19.55 -12.73 14.73
CA THR A 252 19.31 -12.18 16.07
C THR A 252 18.78 -10.74 16.04
N ALA A 253 19.07 -9.99 14.98
CA ALA A 253 18.57 -8.62 14.82
C ALA A 253 17.05 -8.57 14.68
N CYS A 254 16.44 -9.59 14.07
CA CYS A 254 14.99 -9.69 13.87
C CYS A 254 14.32 -10.71 14.80
N ALA A 255 14.99 -11.16 15.87
CA ALA A 255 14.40 -12.13 16.78
C ALA A 255 13.15 -11.56 17.47
N GLY A 256 12.01 -12.22 17.28
CA GLY A 256 10.73 -11.80 17.86
C GLY A 256 10.02 -10.67 17.10
N VAL A 257 10.56 -10.23 15.98
CA VAL A 257 9.87 -9.34 15.04
C VAL A 257 8.89 -10.18 14.21
N PRO A 258 7.65 -9.71 13.97
CA PRO A 258 6.71 -10.43 13.10
C PRO A 258 7.22 -10.51 11.66
N ASP A 259 6.82 -11.57 10.96
CA ASP A 259 7.05 -11.67 9.51
C ASP A 259 6.06 -10.78 8.74
N PRO A 260 6.49 -10.12 7.64
CA PRO A 260 5.57 -9.41 6.76
C PRO A 260 4.65 -10.38 6.03
N VAL A 261 3.51 -9.88 5.55
CA VAL A 261 2.60 -10.62 4.65
C VAL A 261 3.26 -10.83 3.29
N ALA A 262 3.96 -9.82 2.82
CA ALA A 262 4.73 -9.85 1.58
C ALA A 262 5.89 -8.87 1.67
N GLU A 263 7.01 -9.25 1.05
CA GLU A 263 8.11 -8.37 0.69
C GLU A 263 7.92 -7.95 -0.76
N LEU A 264 7.95 -6.64 -1.01
CA LEU A 264 7.81 -6.03 -2.31
C LEU A 264 9.19 -5.62 -2.85
N ASP A 265 9.24 -4.78 -3.89
CA ASP A 265 10.51 -4.44 -4.51
C ASP A 265 11.41 -3.59 -3.58
N PRO A 266 12.74 -3.73 -3.67
CA PRO A 266 13.66 -2.80 -3.01
C PRO A 266 13.47 -1.37 -3.54
N HIS A 267 13.53 -0.37 -2.66
CA HIS A 267 13.31 1.04 -3.01
C HIS A 267 11.93 1.31 -3.65
N ALA A 268 10.94 0.46 -3.33
CA ALA A 268 9.61 0.53 -3.92
C ALA A 268 8.86 1.80 -3.51
N ALA A 269 9.21 2.39 -2.39
CA ALA A 269 8.50 3.53 -1.81
C ALA A 269 6.99 3.28 -1.78
N LEU A 270 6.60 2.21 -1.08
CA LEU A 270 5.20 1.83 -0.95
C LEU A 270 4.38 3.00 -0.44
N SER A 271 3.21 3.17 -1.02
CA SER A 271 2.31 4.25 -0.66
C SER A 271 0.90 3.71 -0.37
N GLY A 272 -0.09 4.04 -1.19
CA GLY A 272 -1.47 3.62 -0.95
C GLY A 272 -1.68 2.11 -0.99
N VAL A 273 -2.64 1.63 -0.21
CA VAL A 273 -3.11 0.25 -0.23
C VAL A 273 -4.62 0.18 -0.09
N ALA A 274 -5.25 -0.72 -0.85
CA ALA A 274 -6.66 -1.08 -0.71
C ALA A 274 -6.82 -2.59 -0.86
N ILE A 275 -7.73 -3.20 -0.08
CA ILE A 275 -8.00 -4.64 -0.15
C ILE A 275 -9.31 -4.87 -0.88
N VAL A 276 -9.23 -5.52 -2.02
CA VAL A 276 -10.38 -5.84 -2.88
C VAL A 276 -11.20 -6.97 -2.27
N SER A 277 -12.50 -6.75 -2.11
CA SER A 277 -13.47 -7.75 -1.58
C SER A 277 -14.62 -8.04 -2.56
N GLY A 278 -14.33 -7.95 -3.89
CA GLY A 278 -15.29 -8.27 -4.94
C GLY A 278 -15.46 -7.19 -6.02
N GLN A 279 -14.96 -5.96 -5.80
CA GLN A 279 -15.10 -4.82 -6.72
C GLN A 279 -14.49 -5.09 -8.11
N LEU A 280 -13.47 -5.93 -8.19
CA LEU A 280 -12.77 -6.30 -9.42
C LEU A 280 -13.07 -7.73 -9.88
N GLY A 281 -14.15 -8.35 -9.36
CA GLY A 281 -14.54 -9.71 -9.66
C GLY A 281 -13.90 -10.77 -8.72
N ALA A 282 -14.36 -12.01 -8.83
CA ALA A 282 -14.03 -13.06 -7.86
C ALA A 282 -12.54 -13.45 -7.82
N THR A 283 -11.84 -13.36 -8.94
CA THR A 283 -10.42 -13.74 -9.03
C THR A 283 -9.51 -12.80 -8.24
N LEU A 284 -9.90 -11.54 -8.11
CA LEU A 284 -9.15 -10.51 -7.38
C LEU A 284 -9.70 -10.27 -5.96
N THR A 285 -10.71 -11.00 -5.49
CA THR A 285 -11.13 -10.96 -4.07
C THR A 285 -9.95 -11.33 -3.17
N ASP A 286 -9.86 -10.77 -1.97
CA ASP A 286 -8.74 -10.94 -1.03
C ASP A 286 -7.38 -10.63 -1.67
N THR A 287 -7.33 -9.49 -2.35
CA THR A 287 -6.10 -9.00 -2.97
C THR A 287 -5.83 -7.57 -2.50
N ALA A 288 -4.68 -7.34 -1.92
CA ALA A 288 -4.22 -5.99 -1.64
C ALA A 288 -3.63 -5.37 -2.91
N ILE A 289 -4.18 -4.24 -3.33
CA ILE A 289 -3.64 -3.41 -4.41
C ILE A 289 -2.75 -2.37 -3.76
N VAL A 290 -1.46 -2.40 -4.07
CA VAL A 290 -0.41 -1.60 -3.43
C VAL A 290 0.27 -0.75 -4.48
N ALA A 291 0.32 0.56 -4.24
CA ALA A 291 1.09 1.45 -5.11
C ALA A 291 2.57 1.46 -4.71
N GLU A 292 3.42 1.30 -5.71
CA GLU A 292 4.87 1.46 -5.67
C GLU A 292 5.30 2.60 -6.60
N TRP A 293 6.50 3.14 -6.38
CA TRP A 293 7.04 4.17 -7.24
C TRP A 293 7.38 3.60 -8.62
N GLY A 294 6.47 3.78 -9.59
CA GLY A 294 6.61 3.29 -10.97
C GLY A 294 5.54 2.29 -11.41
N GLU A 295 4.96 1.51 -10.51
CA GLU A 295 3.93 0.54 -10.84
C GLU A 295 2.96 0.28 -9.68
N VAL A 296 1.93 -0.51 -9.93
CA VAL A 296 1.01 -0.99 -8.89
C VAL A 296 1.08 -2.50 -8.81
N LYS A 297 1.23 -3.02 -7.61
CA LYS A 297 1.27 -4.46 -7.33
C LYS A 297 -0.10 -4.98 -6.87
N ALA A 298 -0.35 -6.23 -7.17
CA ALA A 298 -1.37 -7.05 -6.54
C ALA A 298 -0.68 -8.04 -5.59
N VAL A 299 -1.11 -8.04 -4.34
CA VAL A 299 -0.68 -9.03 -3.35
C VAL A 299 -1.89 -9.91 -3.04
N LYS A 300 -1.95 -11.10 -3.65
CA LYS A 300 -3.01 -12.07 -3.37
C LYS A 300 -2.84 -12.61 -1.96
N LEU A 301 -3.83 -12.40 -1.12
CA LEU A 301 -3.80 -12.78 0.28
C LEU A 301 -4.33 -14.21 0.48
N THR A 302 -3.64 -14.96 1.31
CA THR A 302 -4.12 -16.23 1.86
C THR A 302 -3.93 -16.20 3.37
N LYS A 303 -4.84 -16.79 4.13
CA LYS A 303 -4.76 -16.83 5.59
C LYS A 303 -4.80 -18.28 6.06
N ASP A 304 -3.85 -18.65 6.92
CA ASP A 304 -3.81 -19.95 7.58
C ASP A 304 -3.62 -19.82 9.10
N ALA A 305 -3.25 -20.89 9.79
CA ALA A 305 -3.03 -20.90 11.22
C ALA A 305 -1.84 -20.03 11.68
N THR A 306 -0.91 -19.71 10.77
CA THR A 306 0.28 -18.88 11.04
C THR A 306 0.08 -17.41 10.76
N GLY A 307 -0.98 -17.05 10.02
CA GLY A 307 -1.30 -15.68 9.66
C GLY A 307 -1.59 -15.48 8.18
N TYR A 308 -1.41 -14.25 7.71
CA TYR A 308 -1.53 -13.91 6.30
C TYR A 308 -0.23 -14.12 5.54
N HIS A 309 -0.36 -14.61 4.31
CA HIS A 309 0.70 -14.77 3.33
C HIS A 309 0.27 -14.14 2.03
N GLY A 310 1.18 -13.42 1.37
CA GLY A 310 0.93 -12.71 0.14
C GLY A 310 1.74 -13.25 -1.04
N THR A 311 1.09 -13.40 -2.20
CA THR A 311 1.78 -13.65 -3.47
C THR A 311 1.74 -12.37 -4.29
N VAL A 312 2.92 -11.83 -4.58
CA VAL A 312 3.08 -10.54 -5.29
C VAL A 312 3.09 -10.75 -6.79
N SER A 313 2.38 -9.90 -7.51
CA SER A 313 2.45 -9.79 -8.98
C SER A 313 2.23 -8.35 -9.40
N THR A 314 2.67 -7.96 -10.60
CA THR A 314 2.37 -6.64 -11.16
C THR A 314 0.89 -6.55 -11.49
N PHE A 315 0.23 -5.48 -11.04
CA PHE A 315 -1.20 -5.22 -11.28
C PHE A 315 -1.41 -4.20 -12.39
N LEU A 316 -0.75 -3.03 -12.30
CA LEU A 316 -0.86 -1.98 -13.32
C LEU A 316 0.51 -1.43 -13.69
N THR A 317 0.68 -1.14 -14.98
CA THR A 317 1.79 -0.33 -15.48
C THR A 317 1.26 0.79 -16.38
N GLY A 318 2.13 1.78 -16.68
CA GLY A 318 1.79 2.93 -17.52
C GLY A 318 1.60 4.23 -16.74
N MET A 319 1.57 4.18 -15.39
CA MET A 319 1.71 5.35 -14.53
C MET A 319 3.18 5.69 -14.30
N LYS A 320 3.47 6.96 -13.96
CA LYS A 320 4.83 7.37 -13.59
C LYS A 320 5.11 7.10 -12.12
N ASN A 321 4.26 7.62 -11.26
CA ASN A 321 4.42 7.54 -9.81
C ASN A 321 3.04 7.34 -9.16
N PRO A 322 2.47 6.13 -9.19
CA PRO A 322 1.24 5.85 -8.47
C PRO A 322 1.45 6.06 -6.97
N MET A 323 0.48 6.70 -6.31
CA MET A 323 0.61 6.99 -4.87
C MET A 323 -0.65 6.64 -4.08
N PRO A 324 -1.78 7.40 -4.08
CA PRO A 324 -2.94 6.99 -3.31
C PRO A 324 -3.71 5.88 -4.02
N VAL A 325 -4.21 4.93 -3.24
CA VAL A 325 -5.11 3.85 -3.67
C VAL A 325 -6.32 3.84 -2.76
N ALA A 326 -7.51 3.73 -3.33
CA ALA A 326 -8.74 3.54 -2.56
C ALA A 326 -9.74 2.65 -3.30
N LEU A 327 -10.64 2.01 -2.55
CA LEU A 327 -11.82 1.37 -3.15
C LEU A 327 -12.86 2.43 -3.47
N SER A 328 -13.44 2.33 -4.67
CA SER A 328 -14.72 2.95 -5.00
C SER A 328 -15.85 1.92 -4.90
N THR A 329 -17.09 2.36 -5.10
CA THR A 329 -18.24 1.44 -5.19
C THR A 329 -18.15 0.51 -6.40
N HIS A 330 -17.37 0.87 -7.41
CA HIS A 330 -17.31 0.17 -8.71
C HIS A 330 -15.96 -0.51 -8.98
N GLY A 331 -14.92 -0.15 -8.21
CA GLY A 331 -13.58 -0.64 -8.49
C GLY A 331 -12.51 -0.09 -7.55
N VAL A 332 -11.35 0.18 -8.11
CA VAL A 332 -10.19 0.74 -7.40
C VAL A 332 -9.78 2.05 -8.06
N LEU A 333 -9.58 3.08 -7.26
CA LEU A 333 -8.97 4.34 -7.68
C LEU A 333 -7.48 4.31 -7.40
N VAL A 334 -6.70 4.78 -8.35
CA VAL A 334 -5.25 5.02 -8.20
C VAL A 334 -4.92 6.38 -8.83
N ALA A 335 -4.16 7.23 -8.16
CA ALA A 335 -3.66 8.46 -8.79
C ALA A 335 -2.17 8.35 -9.13
N ASP A 336 -1.81 8.95 -10.25
CA ASP A 336 -0.41 9.22 -10.60
C ASP A 336 -0.02 10.60 -10.03
N TRP A 337 0.85 10.58 -9.04
CA TRP A 337 1.36 11.75 -8.34
C TRP A 337 2.00 12.78 -9.29
N THR A 338 2.74 12.31 -10.31
CA THR A 338 3.43 13.18 -11.26
C THR A 338 2.47 13.88 -12.24
N THR A 339 1.49 13.14 -12.76
CA THR A 339 0.59 13.68 -13.79
C THR A 339 -0.66 14.33 -13.21
N GLY A 340 -0.99 14.05 -11.96
CA GLY A 340 -2.22 14.52 -11.31
C GLY A 340 -3.48 13.90 -11.89
N THR A 341 -3.35 12.70 -12.46
CA THR A 341 -4.46 11.95 -13.03
C THR A 341 -4.91 10.88 -12.07
N VAL A 342 -6.20 10.84 -11.76
CA VAL A 342 -6.85 9.76 -11.02
C VAL A 342 -7.49 8.82 -12.01
N PHE A 343 -7.14 7.54 -11.92
CA PHE A 343 -7.71 6.46 -12.72
C PHE A 343 -8.70 5.64 -11.89
N GLU A 344 -9.77 5.18 -12.50
CA GLU A 344 -10.66 4.17 -11.94
C GLU A 344 -10.51 2.86 -12.73
N ILE A 345 -10.23 1.79 -12.00
CA ILE A 345 -10.09 0.44 -12.53
C ILE A 345 -11.32 -0.35 -12.11
N THR A 346 -12.06 -0.84 -13.09
CA THR A 346 -13.30 -1.60 -12.86
C THR A 346 -13.24 -2.98 -13.51
N SER A 347 -14.06 -3.92 -13.06
CA SER A 347 -14.30 -5.14 -13.82
C SER A 347 -14.97 -4.77 -15.12
N GLY A 348 -14.40 -5.18 -16.26
CA GLY A 348 -15.07 -5.08 -17.56
C GLY A 348 -16.40 -5.83 -17.48
N GLY A 349 -17.52 -5.15 -17.68
CA GLY A 349 -18.81 -5.84 -17.77
C GLY A 349 -18.75 -6.88 -18.88
N ALA A 350 -19.17 -8.11 -18.56
CA ALA A 350 -19.37 -9.16 -19.55
C ALA A 350 -20.55 -8.82 -20.46
#